data_b1d702b66639ad8a8a1718f15fb08273
#
_entry.id   b1d702b66639ad8a8a1718f15fb08273
#
_cell.length_a   1.000
_cell.length_b   1.000
_cell.length_c   1.000
_cell.angle_alpha   90.00
_cell.angle_beta   90.00
_cell.angle_gamma   90.00
#
_symmetry.space_group_name_H-M   'P 1'
#
loop_
_entity.id
_entity.type
_entity.pdbx_description
1 polymer ?
#
loop_
_entity_poly.entity_id
_entity_poly.type
_entity_poly.pdbx_seq_one_letter_code
_entity_poly.pdbx_strand_id
1 'polypeptide(L)'
;MNELGQVVQPHAVQLIEHAREIEALLARQTDFGPLQIGATLTVGNYLATLIAADFLRQHPSARVKLTVHNSATIVHQLTRYELDLGLIEGSCRHPDLLVEPWVEDELVVFCAPGHAMAHGRPVDMDELAGQDWILREIGSGTRETFDQALRHFSGEVKVRLELEHTEAIKRTVESGLGI
;
A
#
# COMPACT_ATOMS: atom_id res chain seq x y z
N MET A 1 49.95 -9.15 5.74
CA MET A 1 48.94 -9.26 4.68
C MET A 1 49.41 -10.32 3.69
N ASN A 2 48.55 -11.27 3.34
CA ASN A 2 48.90 -12.31 2.35
C ASN A 2 48.74 -11.78 0.91
N GLU A 3 49.13 -12.58 -0.08
CA GLU A 3 49.13 -12.19 -1.51
C GLU A 3 47.72 -11.73 -1.98
N LEU A 4 46.65 -12.44 -1.55
CA LEU A 4 45.30 -12.06 -1.89
C LEU A 4 44.89 -10.70 -1.27
N GLY A 5 45.32 -10.45 -0.03
CA GLY A 5 45.11 -9.16 0.62
C GLY A 5 45.80 -8.00 -0.09
N GLN A 6 46.99 -8.22 -0.67
CA GLN A 6 47.69 -7.21 -1.46
C GLN A 6 46.98 -6.86 -2.77
N VAL A 7 46.31 -7.84 -3.39
CA VAL A 7 45.51 -7.63 -4.60
C VAL A 7 44.18 -6.91 -4.28
N VAL A 8 43.52 -7.28 -3.19
CA VAL A 8 42.18 -6.73 -2.82
C VAL A 8 42.30 -5.32 -2.23
N GLN A 9 43.38 -5.01 -1.51
CA GLN A 9 43.54 -3.73 -0.80
C GLN A 9 43.35 -2.49 -1.69
N PRO A 10 43.94 -2.37 -2.91
CA PRO A 10 43.75 -1.21 -3.76
C PRO A 10 42.27 -1.01 -4.16
N HIS A 11 41.57 -2.10 -4.46
CA HIS A 11 40.16 -2.05 -4.82
C HIS A 11 39.27 -1.65 -3.63
N ALA A 12 39.57 -2.14 -2.43
CA ALA A 12 38.85 -1.74 -1.22
C ALA A 12 39.07 -0.25 -0.91
N VAL A 13 40.28 0.28 -1.11
CA VAL A 13 40.56 1.72 -0.94
C VAL A 13 39.75 2.54 -1.94
N GLN A 14 39.72 2.16 -3.22
CA GLN A 14 38.95 2.85 -4.25
C GLN A 14 37.45 2.86 -3.93
N LEU A 15 36.88 1.75 -3.44
CA LEU A 15 35.46 1.72 -3.02
C LEU A 15 35.17 2.69 -1.88
N ILE A 16 36.07 2.78 -0.90
CA ILE A 16 35.94 3.72 0.22
C ILE A 16 36.05 5.18 -0.28
N GLU A 17 36.94 5.47 -1.20
CA GLU A 17 37.10 6.80 -1.79
C GLU A 17 35.86 7.20 -2.58
N HIS A 18 35.30 6.32 -3.43
CA HIS A 18 34.06 6.57 -4.15
C HIS A 18 32.86 6.77 -3.20
N ALA A 19 32.78 5.98 -2.12
CA ALA A 19 31.74 6.18 -1.11
C ALA A 19 31.82 7.59 -0.48
N ARG A 20 33.01 8.04 -0.12
CA ARG A 20 33.23 9.40 0.42
C ARG A 20 32.92 10.51 -0.58
N GLU A 21 33.20 10.30 -1.86
CA GLU A 21 32.84 11.25 -2.92
C GLU A 21 31.32 11.38 -3.04
N ILE A 22 30.58 10.26 -2.99
CA ILE A 22 29.11 10.25 -2.98
C ILE A 22 28.57 10.99 -1.76
N GLU A 23 29.10 10.71 -0.55
CA GLU A 23 28.72 11.42 0.68
C GLU A 23 28.98 12.93 0.57
N ALA A 24 30.14 13.32 0.00
CA ALA A 24 30.48 14.74 -0.18
C ALA A 24 29.56 15.43 -1.22
N LEU A 25 29.14 14.72 -2.26
CA LEU A 25 28.17 15.22 -3.24
C LEU A 25 26.79 15.43 -2.56
N LEU A 26 26.33 14.47 -1.77
CA LEU A 26 25.08 14.54 -1.03
C LEU A 26 25.10 15.68 0.01
N ALA A 27 26.22 15.85 0.74
CA ALA A 27 26.35 16.91 1.74
C ALA A 27 26.31 18.34 1.15
N ARG A 28 26.60 18.50 -0.15
CA ARG A 28 26.52 19.79 -0.85
C ARG A 28 25.15 20.04 -1.49
N GLN A 29 24.31 19.03 -1.56
CA GLN A 29 23.02 19.12 -2.22
C GLN A 29 21.97 19.53 -1.20
N THR A 30 21.47 20.76 -1.31
CA THR A 30 20.39 21.30 -0.45
C THR A 30 19.00 20.92 -0.94
N ASP A 31 18.89 20.35 -2.12
CA ASP A 31 17.62 19.92 -2.74
C ASP A 31 17.74 18.47 -3.23
N PHE A 32 17.16 17.55 -2.47
CA PHE A 32 17.13 16.11 -2.79
C PHE A 32 15.98 15.73 -3.72
N GLY A 33 15.32 16.70 -4.34
CA GLY A 33 14.14 16.46 -5.15
C GLY A 33 12.85 16.32 -4.34
N PRO A 34 11.75 15.96 -4.99
CA PRO A 34 10.49 15.73 -4.30
C PRO A 34 10.53 14.44 -3.50
N LEU A 35 9.95 14.45 -2.27
CA LEU A 35 9.67 13.25 -1.51
C LEU A 35 8.66 12.39 -2.29
N GLN A 36 9.05 11.18 -2.66
CA GLN A 36 8.24 10.24 -3.45
C GLN A 36 7.42 9.36 -2.51
N ILE A 37 6.13 9.59 -2.40
CA ILE A 37 5.24 8.82 -1.52
C ILE A 37 4.27 7.99 -2.37
N GLY A 38 4.18 6.70 -2.07
CA GLY A 38 3.14 5.82 -2.57
C GLY A 38 2.06 5.61 -1.50
N ALA A 39 0.80 5.59 -1.87
CA ALA A 39 -0.29 5.26 -0.97
C ALA A 39 -1.33 4.37 -1.63
N THR A 40 -1.97 3.48 -0.88
CA THR A 40 -3.13 2.72 -1.37
C THR A 40 -4.33 3.64 -1.54
N LEU A 41 -5.35 3.18 -2.26
CA LEU A 41 -6.45 4.05 -2.69
C LEU A 41 -7.17 4.72 -1.52
N THR A 42 -7.50 3.98 -0.47
CA THR A 42 -8.20 4.55 0.69
C THR A 42 -7.30 5.54 1.40
N VAL A 43 -6.07 5.12 1.73
CA VAL A 43 -5.10 5.99 2.41
C VAL A 43 -4.75 7.21 1.56
N GLY A 44 -4.48 7.00 0.26
CA GLY A 44 -4.06 8.05 -0.68
C GLY A 44 -5.13 9.12 -0.90
N ASN A 45 -6.37 8.69 -1.11
CA ASN A 45 -7.45 9.62 -1.43
C ASN A 45 -7.97 10.41 -0.21
N TYR A 46 -7.89 9.84 1.00
CA TYR A 46 -8.51 10.46 2.18
C TYR A 46 -7.50 10.97 3.21
N LEU A 47 -6.44 10.24 3.51
CA LEU A 47 -5.50 10.59 4.58
C LEU A 47 -4.21 11.22 4.06
N ALA A 48 -3.51 10.55 3.15
CA ALA A 48 -2.19 10.98 2.69
C ALA A 48 -2.22 12.34 1.99
N THR A 49 -3.29 12.65 1.26
CA THR A 49 -3.47 13.97 0.62
C THR A 49 -3.60 15.09 1.64
N LEU A 50 -4.32 14.89 2.74
CA LEU A 50 -4.47 15.88 3.80
C LEU A 50 -3.17 16.07 4.59
N ILE A 51 -2.48 14.97 4.89
CA ILE A 51 -1.19 15.00 5.58
C ILE A 51 -0.13 15.70 4.71
N ALA A 52 -0.08 15.36 3.42
CA ALA A 52 0.84 16.02 2.48
C ALA A 52 0.56 17.53 2.37
N ALA A 53 -0.71 17.94 2.33
CA ALA A 53 -1.09 19.34 2.30
C ALA A 53 -0.71 20.07 3.59
N ASP A 54 -0.86 19.44 4.74
CA ASP A 54 -0.43 20.00 6.03
C ASP A 54 1.10 20.13 6.14
N PHE A 55 1.80 19.07 5.73
CA PHE A 55 3.27 19.08 5.65
C PHE A 55 3.81 20.21 4.77
N LEU A 56 3.23 20.40 3.58
CA LEU A 56 3.66 21.47 2.67
C LEU A 56 3.35 22.86 3.18
N ARG A 57 2.30 23.05 4.01
CA ARG A 57 2.04 24.33 4.69
C ARG A 57 3.12 24.65 5.73
N GLN A 58 3.60 23.63 6.44
CA GLN A 58 4.64 23.78 7.46
C GLN A 58 6.05 23.87 6.84
N HIS A 59 6.25 23.30 5.66
CA HIS A 59 7.52 23.26 4.92
C HIS A 59 7.37 23.79 3.49
N PRO A 60 7.25 25.10 3.27
CA PRO A 60 6.95 25.69 1.96
C PRO A 60 7.97 25.41 0.85
N SER A 61 9.22 25.10 1.22
CA SER A 61 10.27 24.73 0.27
C SER A 61 10.28 23.25 -0.09
N ALA A 62 9.53 22.40 0.64
CA ALA A 62 9.46 20.99 0.37
C ALA A 62 8.66 20.70 -0.91
N ARG A 63 9.01 19.62 -1.58
CA ARG A 63 8.26 19.08 -2.72
C ARG A 63 7.85 17.65 -2.40
N VAL A 64 6.58 17.34 -2.62
CA VAL A 64 6.02 15.99 -2.43
C VAL A 64 5.39 15.52 -3.72
N LYS A 65 5.70 14.30 -4.12
CA LYS A 65 4.99 13.60 -5.19
C LYS A 65 4.26 12.40 -4.58
N LEU A 66 2.94 12.45 -4.55
CA LEU A 66 2.09 11.38 -4.07
C LEU A 66 1.53 10.59 -5.26
N THR A 67 1.77 9.28 -5.26
CA THR A 67 1.20 8.35 -6.25
C THR A 67 0.25 7.37 -5.54
N VAL A 68 -0.82 6.97 -6.24
CA VAL A 68 -1.83 6.09 -5.66
C VAL A 68 -1.92 4.81 -6.49
N HIS A 69 -1.67 3.67 -5.84
CA HIS A 69 -1.69 2.34 -6.44
C HIS A 69 -2.19 1.31 -5.41
N ASN A 70 -2.28 0.04 -5.79
CA ASN A 70 -2.54 -1.03 -4.81
C ASN A 70 -1.28 -1.40 -4.02
N SER A 71 -1.45 -2.14 -2.92
CA SER A 71 -0.37 -2.47 -1.99
C SER A 71 0.79 -3.20 -2.67
N ALA A 72 0.50 -4.15 -3.56
CA ALA A 72 1.54 -4.91 -4.27
C ALA A 72 2.41 -4.01 -5.15
N THR A 73 1.81 -3.07 -5.87
CA THR A 73 2.53 -2.11 -6.72
C THR A 73 3.40 -1.18 -5.88
N ILE A 74 2.88 -0.66 -4.75
CA ILE A 74 3.66 0.22 -3.85
C ILE A 74 4.85 -0.52 -3.26
N VAL A 75 4.66 -1.75 -2.77
CA VAL A 75 5.76 -2.59 -2.26
C VAL A 75 6.82 -2.82 -3.34
N HIS A 76 6.38 -3.13 -4.56
CA HIS A 76 7.30 -3.31 -5.69
C HIS A 76 8.11 -2.04 -6.00
N GLN A 77 7.46 -0.87 -6.01
CA GLN A 77 8.15 0.41 -6.26
C GLN A 77 9.13 0.78 -5.14
N LEU A 78 8.78 0.51 -3.87
CA LEU A 78 9.69 0.71 -2.73
C LEU A 78 10.95 -0.15 -2.85
N THR A 79 10.83 -1.43 -3.19
CA THR A 79 11.97 -2.35 -3.36
C THR A 79 12.87 -1.98 -4.53
N ARG A 80 12.40 -1.15 -5.45
CA ARG A 80 13.17 -0.60 -6.57
C ARG A 80 13.66 0.82 -6.33
N TYR A 81 13.49 1.36 -5.12
CA TYR A 81 13.84 2.74 -4.78
C TYR A 81 13.16 3.81 -5.65
N GLU A 82 11.99 3.49 -6.20
CA GLU A 82 11.15 4.43 -6.96
C GLU A 82 10.28 5.29 -6.03
N LEU A 83 10.13 4.87 -4.78
CA LEU A 83 9.45 5.57 -3.68
C LEU A 83 10.34 5.61 -2.45
N ASP A 84 10.21 6.68 -1.66
CA ASP A 84 10.89 6.85 -0.38
C ASP A 84 10.04 6.30 0.78
N LEU A 85 8.71 6.38 0.65
CA LEU A 85 7.74 5.98 1.66
C LEU A 85 6.51 5.35 1.01
N GLY A 86 5.97 4.31 1.64
CA GLY A 86 4.71 3.68 1.26
C GLY A 86 3.72 3.65 2.43
N LEU A 87 2.49 4.05 2.18
CA LEU A 87 1.36 3.96 3.10
C LEU A 87 0.38 2.94 2.53
N ILE A 88 0.29 1.78 3.16
CA ILE A 88 -0.50 0.66 2.63
C ILE A 88 -1.51 0.14 3.63
N GLU A 89 -2.58 -0.43 3.13
CA GLU A 89 -3.53 -1.25 3.87
C GLU A 89 -3.09 -2.72 3.80
N GLY A 90 -3.45 -3.49 4.81
CA GLY A 90 -3.11 -4.91 4.88
C GLY A 90 -1.73 -5.16 5.49
N SER A 91 -1.20 -6.36 5.30
CA SER A 91 0.09 -6.76 5.84
C SER A 91 1.20 -6.68 4.78
N CYS A 92 2.37 -6.22 5.19
CA CYS A 92 3.57 -6.31 4.37
C CYS A 92 4.66 -7.03 5.13
N ARG A 93 5.30 -8.00 4.49
CA ARG A 93 6.50 -8.68 5.01
C ARG A 93 7.52 -8.78 3.89
N HIS A 94 8.47 -7.88 3.90
CA HIS A 94 9.57 -7.88 2.94
C HIS A 94 10.89 -7.67 3.68
N PRO A 95 11.95 -8.47 3.40
CA PRO A 95 13.21 -8.40 4.15
C PRO A 95 13.92 -7.05 4.01
N ASP A 96 13.74 -6.35 2.90
CA ASP A 96 14.41 -5.09 2.59
C ASP A 96 13.58 -3.86 2.97
N LEU A 97 12.40 -4.03 3.60
CA LEU A 97 11.54 -2.94 4.00
C LEU A 97 11.36 -2.89 5.52
N LEU A 98 11.51 -1.69 6.08
CA LEU A 98 11.07 -1.41 7.44
C LEU A 98 9.56 -1.17 7.42
N VAL A 99 8.81 -2.01 8.12
CA VAL A 99 7.35 -1.92 8.20
C VAL A 99 6.95 -1.54 9.62
N GLU A 100 6.24 -0.42 9.75
CA GLU A 100 5.74 0.10 11.01
C GLU A 100 4.22 0.17 11.01
N PRO A 101 3.52 -0.37 12.03
CA PRO A 101 2.08 -0.17 12.20
C PRO A 101 1.79 1.32 12.42
N TRP A 102 0.76 1.84 11.77
CA TRP A 102 0.43 3.26 11.85
C TRP A 102 -0.95 3.51 12.45
N VAL A 103 -2.01 3.09 11.76
CA VAL A 103 -3.41 3.28 12.17
C VAL A 103 -4.16 1.97 11.95
N GLU A 104 -5.03 1.63 12.88
CA GLU A 104 -5.97 0.51 12.73
C GLU A 104 -7.18 0.96 11.91
N ASP A 105 -7.66 0.10 11.03
CA ASP A 105 -8.86 0.28 10.23
C ASP A 105 -9.71 -0.98 10.27
N GLU A 106 -11.00 -0.85 10.01
CA GLU A 106 -11.95 -1.95 10.04
C GLU A 106 -12.55 -2.19 8.66
N LEU A 107 -12.43 -3.42 8.16
CA LEU A 107 -13.06 -3.84 6.93
C LEU A 107 -14.50 -4.27 7.22
N VAL A 108 -15.45 -3.62 6.57
CA VAL A 108 -16.89 -3.90 6.73
C VAL A 108 -17.51 -4.36 5.41
N VAL A 109 -18.50 -5.26 5.54
CA VAL A 109 -19.36 -5.64 4.40
C VAL A 109 -20.53 -4.66 4.33
N PHE A 110 -20.86 -4.22 3.14
CA PHE A 110 -22.00 -3.35 2.92
C PHE A 110 -22.84 -3.80 1.74
N CYS A 111 -24.10 -3.41 1.72
CA CYS A 111 -25.07 -3.73 0.66
C CYS A 111 -25.96 -2.53 0.36
N ALA A 112 -26.70 -2.59 -0.74
CA ALA A 112 -27.71 -1.58 -1.04
C ALA A 112 -28.83 -1.56 0.03
N PRO A 113 -29.49 -0.41 0.32
CA PRO A 113 -30.54 -0.32 1.32
C PRO A 113 -31.73 -1.26 1.08
N GLY A 114 -32.01 -1.62 -0.15
CA GLY A 114 -33.08 -2.57 -0.53
C GLY A 114 -32.64 -4.03 -0.57
N HIS A 115 -31.41 -4.34 -0.21
CA HIS A 115 -30.90 -5.72 -0.22
C HIS A 115 -31.54 -6.55 0.90
N ALA A 116 -31.73 -7.85 0.66
CA ALA A 116 -32.34 -8.76 1.63
C ALA A 116 -31.59 -8.81 2.98
N MET A 117 -30.30 -8.51 2.98
CA MET A 117 -29.46 -8.49 4.17
C MET A 117 -29.43 -7.13 4.89
N ALA A 118 -30.10 -6.09 4.36
CA ALA A 118 -30.18 -4.76 4.98
C ALA A 118 -31.23 -4.71 6.09
N HIS A 119 -31.20 -5.64 7.05
CA HIS A 119 -32.23 -5.83 8.08
C HIS A 119 -31.78 -5.47 9.51
N GLY A 120 -30.53 -4.95 9.68
CA GLY A 120 -30.04 -4.47 10.97
C GLY A 120 -29.71 -5.54 12.02
N ARG A 121 -29.81 -6.83 11.68
CA ARG A 121 -29.33 -7.94 12.52
C ARG A 121 -27.90 -8.35 12.13
N PRO A 122 -27.13 -8.98 13.02
CA PRO A 122 -25.88 -9.62 12.64
C PRO A 122 -26.11 -10.65 11.52
N VAL A 123 -25.17 -10.72 10.60
CA VAL A 123 -25.17 -11.64 9.46
C VAL A 123 -24.06 -12.65 9.67
N ASP A 124 -24.32 -13.91 9.46
CA ASP A 124 -23.31 -14.94 9.58
C ASP A 124 -22.57 -15.19 8.26
N MET A 125 -21.48 -15.95 8.34
CA MET A 125 -20.63 -16.22 7.19
C MET A 125 -21.32 -17.08 6.12
N ASP A 126 -22.24 -17.96 6.50
CA ASP A 126 -22.96 -18.82 5.56
C ASP A 126 -23.97 -17.99 4.73
N GLU A 127 -24.59 -16.98 5.35
CA GLU A 127 -25.46 -16.03 4.65
C GLU A 127 -24.66 -15.15 3.66
N LEU A 128 -23.45 -14.72 4.06
CA LEU A 128 -22.55 -13.91 3.23
C LEU A 128 -22.01 -14.70 2.04
N ALA A 129 -21.68 -15.96 2.23
CA ALA A 129 -21.10 -16.80 1.17
C ALA A 129 -22.04 -17.00 -0.02
N GLY A 130 -23.34 -17.04 0.23
CA GLY A 130 -24.35 -17.19 -0.83
C GLY A 130 -24.54 -15.96 -1.71
N GLN A 131 -23.89 -14.84 -1.40
CA GLN A 131 -24.09 -13.58 -2.10
C GLN A 131 -23.16 -13.42 -3.31
N ASP A 132 -23.55 -12.55 -4.22
CA ASP A 132 -22.68 -12.06 -5.29
C ASP A 132 -21.76 -10.97 -4.73
N TRP A 133 -20.44 -11.23 -4.75
CA TRP A 133 -19.45 -10.31 -4.19
C TRP A 133 -18.85 -9.39 -5.23
N ILE A 134 -18.74 -8.11 -4.86
CA ILE A 134 -18.01 -7.09 -5.62
C ILE A 134 -16.74 -6.79 -4.83
N LEU A 135 -15.60 -7.19 -5.35
CA LEU A 135 -14.34 -7.15 -4.61
C LEU A 135 -13.30 -6.26 -5.28
N ARG A 136 -12.29 -5.94 -4.51
CA ARG A 136 -11.08 -5.34 -5.02
C ARG A 136 -10.25 -6.39 -5.79
N GLU A 137 -9.39 -5.89 -6.62
CA GLU A 137 -8.45 -6.66 -7.43
C GLU A 137 -7.42 -7.39 -6.57
N ILE A 138 -6.82 -8.44 -7.13
CA ILE A 138 -5.68 -9.15 -6.52
C ILE A 138 -4.49 -8.16 -6.41
N GLY A 139 -3.81 -8.19 -5.25
CA GLY A 139 -2.74 -7.24 -4.93
C GLY A 139 -3.21 -6.01 -4.13
N SER A 140 -4.52 -5.85 -3.94
CA SER A 140 -5.08 -4.89 -2.98
C SER A 140 -4.97 -5.42 -1.55
N GLY A 141 -4.54 -4.58 -0.60
CA GLY A 141 -4.54 -4.92 0.82
C GLY A 141 -5.94 -5.21 1.38
N THR A 142 -6.96 -4.49 0.90
CA THR A 142 -8.37 -4.76 1.22
C THR A 142 -8.77 -6.17 0.78
N ARG A 143 -8.39 -6.57 -0.45
CA ARG A 143 -8.64 -7.92 -0.96
C ARG A 143 -7.92 -8.98 -0.15
N GLU A 144 -6.67 -8.74 0.19
CA GLU A 144 -5.88 -9.67 1.02
C GLU A 144 -6.51 -9.86 2.40
N THR A 145 -6.98 -8.79 3.04
CA THR A 145 -7.67 -8.85 4.34
C THR A 145 -8.96 -9.64 4.24
N PHE A 146 -9.75 -9.44 3.19
CA PHE A 146 -10.94 -10.23 2.90
C PHE A 146 -10.61 -11.72 2.72
N ASP A 147 -9.66 -12.06 1.87
CA ASP A 147 -9.24 -13.42 1.62
C ASP A 147 -8.68 -14.11 2.89
N GLN A 148 -8.01 -13.35 3.76
CA GLN A 148 -7.54 -13.84 5.06
C GLN A 148 -8.69 -14.14 6.02
N ALA A 149 -9.69 -13.28 6.10
CA ALA A 149 -10.87 -13.48 6.95
C ALA A 149 -11.64 -14.75 6.53
N LEU A 150 -11.63 -15.08 5.25
CA LEU A 150 -12.31 -16.26 4.69
C LEU A 150 -11.48 -17.55 4.67
N ARG A 151 -10.24 -17.54 5.13
CA ARG A 151 -9.34 -18.73 5.08
C ARG A 151 -9.91 -20.01 5.70
N HIS A 152 -10.71 -19.86 6.74
CA HIS A 152 -11.32 -20.96 7.48
C HIS A 152 -12.76 -21.25 7.04
N PHE A 153 -13.24 -20.51 6.08
CA PHE A 153 -14.56 -20.70 5.51
C PHE A 153 -14.50 -21.77 4.41
N SER A 154 -15.32 -22.81 4.55
CA SER A 154 -15.35 -23.94 3.61
C SER A 154 -16.31 -23.74 2.44
N GLY A 155 -17.07 -22.64 2.43
CA GLY A 155 -17.99 -22.29 1.36
C GLY A 155 -17.30 -21.61 0.18
N GLU A 156 -17.93 -21.66 -0.98
CA GLU A 156 -17.47 -20.96 -2.16
C GLU A 156 -17.92 -19.49 -2.15
N VAL A 157 -17.00 -18.56 -2.37
CA VAL A 157 -17.30 -17.14 -2.51
C VAL A 157 -17.47 -16.82 -4.00
N LYS A 158 -18.65 -16.35 -4.36
CA LYS A 158 -18.98 -16.03 -5.73
C LYS A 158 -18.58 -14.58 -6.06
N VAL A 159 -17.36 -14.39 -6.57
CA VAL A 159 -16.91 -13.09 -7.06
C VAL A 159 -17.61 -12.79 -8.39
N ARG A 160 -18.51 -11.83 -8.39
CA ARG A 160 -19.26 -11.40 -9.58
C ARG A 160 -18.57 -10.32 -10.38
N LEU A 161 -17.89 -9.42 -9.68
CA LEU A 161 -17.17 -8.34 -10.30
C LEU A 161 -15.93 -7.98 -9.47
N GLU A 162 -14.83 -7.72 -10.15
CA GLU A 162 -13.58 -7.25 -9.57
C GLU A 162 -13.30 -5.85 -10.08
N LEU A 163 -12.99 -4.91 -9.17
CA LEU A 163 -12.77 -3.49 -9.47
C LEU A 163 -11.56 -2.96 -8.71
N GLU A 164 -10.80 -2.06 -9.33
CA GLU A 164 -9.62 -1.45 -8.73
C GLU A 164 -9.94 -0.26 -7.81
N HIS A 165 -11.13 0.35 -7.94
CA HIS A 165 -11.49 1.56 -7.22
C HIS A 165 -12.64 1.35 -6.23
N THR A 166 -12.40 1.67 -4.94
CA THR A 166 -13.39 1.57 -3.87
C THR A 166 -14.67 2.35 -4.18
N GLU A 167 -14.58 3.54 -4.79
CA GLU A 167 -15.77 4.32 -5.17
C GLU A 167 -16.57 3.65 -6.29
N ALA A 168 -15.92 2.92 -7.19
CA ALA A 168 -16.62 2.12 -8.20
C ALA A 168 -17.34 0.93 -7.56
N ILE A 169 -16.73 0.28 -6.57
CA ILE A 169 -17.37 -0.78 -5.78
C ILE A 169 -18.64 -0.24 -5.09
N LYS A 170 -18.54 0.89 -4.37
CA LYS A 170 -19.69 1.51 -3.69
C LYS A 170 -20.86 1.77 -4.65
N ARG A 171 -20.61 2.34 -5.82
CA ARG A 171 -21.62 2.59 -6.84
C ARG A 171 -22.23 1.31 -7.41
N THR A 172 -21.40 0.28 -7.60
CA THR A 172 -21.87 -1.01 -8.10
C THR A 172 -22.78 -1.70 -7.07
N VAL A 173 -22.39 -1.70 -5.80
CA VAL A 173 -23.20 -2.23 -4.70
C VAL A 173 -24.50 -1.42 -4.53
N GLU A 174 -24.44 -0.09 -4.62
CA GLU A 174 -25.60 0.78 -4.57
C GLU A 174 -26.63 0.44 -5.68
N SER A 175 -26.18 0.01 -6.85
CA SER A 175 -27.07 -0.44 -7.94
C SER A 175 -27.79 -1.77 -7.67
N GLY A 176 -27.45 -2.46 -6.57
CA GLY A 176 -28.07 -3.73 -6.18
C GLY A 176 -27.46 -4.97 -6.87
N LEU A 177 -26.30 -4.86 -7.50
CA LEU A 177 -25.66 -5.99 -8.20
C LEU A 177 -25.13 -7.06 -7.24
N GLY A 178 -24.75 -6.69 -6.02
CA GLY A 178 -24.16 -7.58 -5.00
C GLY A 178 -23.83 -6.85 -3.71
N ILE A 179 -22.91 -7.43 -2.92
CA ILE A 179 -22.40 -6.88 -1.65
C ILE A 179 -20.92 -6.62 -1.74
#